data_bb93578efa36569635ea9d282e5f09c9
#
_entry.id   bb93578efa36569635ea9d282e5f09c9
#
_cell.length_a   1.000
_cell.length_b   1.000
_cell.length_c   1.000
_cell.angle_alpha   90.00
_cell.angle_beta   90.00
_cell.angle_gamma   90.00
#
_symmetry.space_group_name_H-M   'P 1'
#
loop_
_entity.id
_entity.type
_entity.pdbx_description
1 polymer ?
#
loop_
_entity_poly.entity_id
_entity_poly.type
_entity_poly.pdbx_seq_one_letter_code
_entity_poly.pdbx_strand_id
1 'polypeptide(L)'
;MSVDRVLRLATRSSPQARTQASAVADALMTAGHRCELVFVDTEGDRSQSAGTPLHTIGGRGVFTKEVQRAVLDGRADLAAHSAKDLPTEPVDGLAVSAWTKRRSARDALIGRSLAELAPGATIATGSVRRRAQLSAVRDDLRFVELRGNIGTRLERIPKGGSIVMAVAALEVLGMTDRIAEELDPTEFVPAVGQGCVAVECRTDDEVAIAALSGVNDPMTARSVTLERAFLAELGSGCSLPVGAHHVGDVLWTFLAGAGGTIDRRSIPIDGSATVDAARAAARAALESVGGW
;
A
#
# COMPACT_ATOMS: atom_id res chain seq x y z
N MET A 1 26.38 4.13 -24.30
CA MET A 1 25.39 5.13 -24.66
C MET A 1 25.01 5.91 -23.41
N SER A 2 25.00 7.22 -23.54
CA SER A 2 24.92 8.30 -22.56
C SER A 2 24.52 7.98 -21.11
N VAL A 3 25.49 7.88 -20.24
CA VAL A 3 25.38 7.77 -18.77
C VAL A 3 25.03 9.15 -18.14
N ASP A 4 24.70 10.15 -18.93
CA ASP A 4 24.68 11.55 -18.49
C ASP A 4 23.28 12.15 -18.26
N ARG A 5 22.20 11.35 -18.49
CA ARG A 5 20.83 11.81 -18.23
C ARG A 5 20.55 11.77 -16.72
N VAL A 6 20.15 12.90 -16.16
CA VAL A 6 19.61 12.96 -14.80
C VAL A 6 18.18 12.47 -14.83
N LEU A 7 17.87 11.38 -14.11
CA LEU A 7 16.52 10.87 -13.96
C LEU A 7 15.76 11.71 -12.95
N ARG A 8 14.60 12.23 -13.34
CA ARG A 8 13.74 13.03 -12.47
C ARG A 8 12.66 12.11 -11.88
N LEU A 9 12.71 11.91 -10.56
CA LEU A 9 11.79 11.01 -9.83
C LEU A 9 10.69 11.83 -9.14
N ALA A 10 9.48 11.76 -9.69
CA ALA A 10 8.30 12.40 -9.11
C ALA A 10 7.80 11.63 -7.88
N THR A 11 7.42 12.37 -6.85
CA THR A 11 6.82 11.85 -5.62
C THR A 11 5.99 12.91 -4.93
N ARG A 12 5.13 12.50 -3.98
CA ARG A 12 4.37 13.40 -3.13
C ARG A 12 5.26 14.16 -2.15
N SER A 13 4.79 15.31 -1.68
CA SER A 13 5.52 16.17 -0.72
C SER A 13 5.46 15.68 0.74
N SER A 14 4.66 14.65 1.06
CA SER A 14 4.56 14.13 2.44
C SER A 14 5.89 13.54 2.95
N PRO A 15 6.20 13.63 4.27
CA PRO A 15 7.45 13.10 4.82
C PRO A 15 7.71 11.64 4.45
N GLN A 16 6.70 10.78 4.56
CA GLN A 16 6.81 9.37 4.18
C GLN A 16 7.16 9.20 2.69
N ALA A 17 6.47 9.89 1.79
CA ALA A 17 6.71 9.77 0.35
C ALA A 17 8.11 10.27 -0.02
N ARG A 18 8.56 11.39 0.58
CA ARG A 18 9.93 11.91 0.38
C ARG A 18 10.97 10.87 0.79
N THR A 19 10.86 10.28 1.99
CA THR A 19 11.83 9.28 2.46
C THR A 19 11.82 8.03 1.57
N GLN A 20 10.64 7.59 1.12
CA GLN A 20 10.53 6.47 0.17
C GLN A 20 11.20 6.77 -1.17
N ALA A 21 10.95 7.95 -1.73
CA ALA A 21 11.55 8.37 -3.00
C ALA A 21 13.07 8.59 -2.87
N SER A 22 13.56 9.16 -1.74
CA SER A 22 14.99 9.26 -1.48
C SER A 22 15.67 7.90 -1.50
N ALA A 23 15.07 6.88 -0.87
CA ALA A 23 15.62 5.52 -0.90
C ALA A 23 15.69 4.93 -2.33
N VAL A 24 14.70 5.25 -3.19
CA VAL A 24 14.75 4.86 -4.62
C VAL A 24 15.86 5.62 -5.35
N ALA A 25 15.97 6.93 -5.12
CA ALA A 25 17.05 7.75 -5.72
C ALA A 25 18.43 7.26 -5.31
N ASP A 26 18.64 6.93 -4.02
CA ASP A 26 19.88 6.39 -3.50
C ASP A 26 20.24 5.04 -4.16
N ALA A 27 19.23 4.18 -4.38
CA ALA A 27 19.43 2.91 -5.07
C ALA A 27 19.83 3.12 -6.55
N LEU A 28 19.18 4.07 -7.25
CA LEU A 28 19.57 4.45 -8.61
C LEU A 28 20.98 5.03 -8.66
N MET A 29 21.35 5.89 -7.71
CA MET A 29 22.70 6.45 -7.63
C MET A 29 23.75 5.36 -7.34
N THR A 30 23.44 4.41 -6.49
CA THR A 30 24.30 3.26 -6.23
C THR A 30 24.49 2.38 -7.48
N ALA A 31 23.47 2.31 -8.34
CA ALA A 31 23.52 1.63 -9.64
C ALA A 31 24.23 2.47 -10.75
N GLY A 32 24.76 3.65 -10.41
CA GLY A 32 25.52 4.51 -11.32
C GLY A 32 24.68 5.52 -12.11
N HIS A 33 23.42 5.71 -11.76
CA HIS A 33 22.53 6.70 -12.41
C HIS A 33 22.45 7.99 -11.58
N ARG A 34 22.34 9.13 -12.24
CA ARG A 34 22.06 10.42 -11.58
C ARG A 34 20.55 10.54 -11.40
N CYS A 35 20.09 10.91 -10.19
CA CYS A 35 18.68 11.06 -9.88
C CYS A 35 18.41 12.33 -9.07
N GLU A 36 17.31 13.03 -9.37
CA GLU A 36 16.81 14.16 -8.60
C GLU A 36 15.31 14.00 -8.31
N LEU A 37 14.86 14.54 -7.18
CA LEU A 37 13.46 14.43 -6.75
C LEU A 37 12.62 15.61 -7.28
N VAL A 38 11.42 15.29 -7.78
CA VAL A 38 10.40 16.25 -8.19
C VAL A 38 9.19 16.08 -7.28
N PHE A 39 8.89 17.11 -6.47
CA PHE A 39 7.76 17.07 -5.55
C PHE A 39 6.47 17.52 -6.24
N VAL A 40 5.41 16.73 -6.04
CA VAL A 40 4.09 16.95 -6.64
C VAL A 40 3.04 16.97 -5.54
N ASP A 41 2.21 18.01 -5.51
CA ASP A 41 1.07 18.10 -4.59
C ASP A 41 -0.15 17.41 -5.21
N THR A 42 -0.73 16.46 -4.48
CA THR A 42 -1.87 15.68 -4.95
C THR A 42 -3.19 16.19 -4.34
N GLU A 43 -4.31 15.83 -5.00
CA GLU A 43 -5.64 16.09 -4.45
C GLU A 43 -5.82 15.42 -3.07
N GLY A 44 -5.25 14.21 -2.91
CA GLY A 44 -5.24 13.51 -1.63
C GLY A 44 -4.53 14.27 -0.53
N ASP A 45 -3.43 14.97 -0.82
CA ASP A 45 -2.70 15.80 0.16
C ASP A 45 -3.51 17.04 0.52
N ARG A 46 -4.12 17.71 -0.46
CA ARG A 46 -4.99 18.89 -0.24
C ARG A 46 -6.23 18.55 0.57
N SER A 47 -6.91 17.46 0.23
CA SER A 47 -8.11 17.00 0.95
C SER A 47 -7.81 16.50 2.35
N GLN A 48 -6.63 15.91 2.56
CA GLN A 48 -6.15 15.50 3.88
C GLN A 48 -5.96 16.72 4.79
N SER A 49 -5.41 17.81 4.28
CA SER A 49 -5.26 19.07 5.00
C SER A 49 -6.61 19.71 5.33
N ALA A 50 -7.61 19.53 4.47
CA ALA A 50 -8.98 20.02 4.67
C ALA A 50 -9.84 19.09 5.56
N GLY A 51 -9.35 17.93 5.98
CA GLY A 51 -10.08 16.96 6.82
C GLY A 51 -11.21 16.20 6.11
N THR A 52 -11.30 16.29 4.77
CA THR A 52 -12.37 15.66 3.98
C THR A 52 -12.28 14.13 3.99
N PRO A 53 -13.32 13.35 4.28
CA PRO A 53 -13.27 11.88 4.28
C PRO A 53 -12.91 11.28 2.91
N LEU A 54 -12.06 10.24 2.86
CA LEU A 54 -11.55 9.66 1.59
C LEU A 54 -12.67 9.10 0.70
N HIS A 55 -13.67 8.50 1.32
CA HIS A 55 -14.82 7.95 0.61
C HIS A 55 -15.72 9.02 -0.03
N THR A 56 -15.60 10.28 0.40
CA THR A 56 -16.34 11.41 -0.18
C THR A 56 -15.59 12.12 -1.30
N ILE A 57 -14.28 11.90 -1.43
CA ILE A 57 -13.44 12.55 -2.44
C ILE A 57 -13.56 11.86 -3.81
N GLY A 58 -14.47 10.93 -3.97
CA GLY A 58 -14.83 10.26 -5.20
C GLY A 58 -13.70 10.11 -6.22
N GLY A 59 -13.06 8.94 -6.29
CA GLY A 59 -12.10 8.63 -7.35
C GLY A 59 -10.96 7.73 -6.89
N ARG A 60 -10.62 6.76 -7.77
CA ARG A 60 -9.40 5.95 -7.62
C ARG A 60 -8.19 6.83 -7.89
N GLY A 61 -7.10 6.61 -7.15
CA GLY A 61 -5.81 7.24 -7.43
C GLY A 61 -5.66 8.69 -6.98
N VAL A 62 -6.38 9.15 -5.94
CA VAL A 62 -6.26 10.53 -5.40
C VAL A 62 -4.85 10.90 -4.90
N PHE A 63 -3.97 9.91 -4.74
CA PHE A 63 -2.58 10.10 -4.35
C PHE A 63 -1.57 9.80 -5.48
N THR A 64 -2.04 9.31 -6.63
CA THR A 64 -1.14 8.84 -7.70
C THR A 64 -1.29 9.62 -9.00
N LYS A 65 -2.49 10.09 -9.34
CA LYS A 65 -2.81 10.71 -10.63
C LYS A 65 -1.90 11.88 -11.01
N GLU A 66 -1.68 12.83 -10.09
CA GLU A 66 -0.84 14.00 -10.39
C GLU A 66 0.64 13.64 -10.50
N VAL A 67 1.09 12.61 -9.75
CA VAL A 67 2.47 12.10 -9.83
C VAL A 67 2.67 11.38 -11.17
N GLN A 68 1.71 10.52 -11.59
CA GLN A 68 1.68 9.85 -12.90
C GLN A 68 1.63 10.88 -14.03
N ARG A 69 0.80 11.92 -13.87
CA ARG A 69 0.70 13.01 -14.84
C ARG A 69 2.02 13.75 -15.03
N ALA A 70 2.81 13.93 -13.97
CA ALA A 70 4.13 14.55 -14.08
C ALA A 70 5.07 13.76 -15.01
N VAL A 71 4.94 12.42 -15.04
CA VAL A 71 5.73 11.57 -15.95
C VAL A 71 5.19 11.62 -17.37
N LEU A 72 3.87 11.55 -17.56
CA LEU A 72 3.23 11.64 -18.88
C LEU A 72 3.50 12.99 -19.57
N ASP A 73 3.46 14.08 -18.79
CA ASP A 73 3.72 15.46 -19.29
C ASP A 73 5.24 15.73 -19.49
N GLY A 74 6.12 14.77 -19.23
CA GLY A 74 7.58 14.93 -19.38
C GLY A 74 8.23 15.84 -18.31
N ARG A 75 7.52 16.19 -17.23
CA ARG A 75 8.07 16.94 -16.09
C ARG A 75 8.94 16.06 -15.18
N ALA A 76 8.72 14.77 -15.22
CA ALA A 76 9.52 13.74 -14.56
C ALA A 76 9.73 12.56 -15.52
N ASP A 77 10.64 11.68 -15.16
CA ASP A 77 10.95 10.45 -15.90
C ASP A 77 10.41 9.22 -15.18
N LEU A 78 10.35 9.28 -13.86
CA LEU A 78 9.94 8.23 -12.95
C LEU A 78 8.88 8.74 -11.98
N ALA A 79 8.01 7.85 -11.49
CA ALA A 79 7.04 8.12 -10.43
C ALA A 79 7.15 7.09 -9.31
N ALA A 80 7.39 7.52 -8.07
CA ALA A 80 7.43 6.66 -6.90
C ALA A 80 6.12 6.71 -6.10
N HIS A 81 5.56 5.54 -5.80
CA HIS A 81 4.31 5.37 -5.08
C HIS A 81 4.43 4.33 -3.97
N SER A 82 3.75 4.53 -2.84
CA SER A 82 3.44 3.39 -1.98
C SER A 82 2.58 2.41 -2.78
N ALA A 83 3.02 1.18 -2.95
CA ALA A 83 2.38 0.20 -3.86
C ALA A 83 0.89 -0.05 -3.53
N LYS A 84 0.53 0.02 -2.25
CA LYS A 84 -0.86 -0.14 -1.79
C LYS A 84 -1.82 0.99 -2.22
N ASP A 85 -1.27 2.15 -2.59
CA ASP A 85 -2.05 3.31 -3.02
C ASP A 85 -2.21 3.35 -4.55
N LEU A 86 -1.46 2.48 -5.27
CA LEU A 86 -1.47 2.40 -6.73
C LEU A 86 -2.68 1.57 -7.22
N PRO A 87 -3.57 2.13 -8.04
CA PRO A 87 -4.68 1.38 -8.64
C PRO A 87 -4.21 0.13 -9.39
N THR A 88 -5.07 -0.87 -9.48
CA THR A 88 -4.78 -2.09 -10.27
C THR A 88 -4.94 -1.86 -11.77
N GLU A 89 -5.76 -0.90 -12.16
CA GLU A 89 -5.95 -0.51 -13.55
C GLU A 89 -4.70 0.19 -14.07
N PRO A 90 -4.14 -0.24 -15.21
CA PRO A 90 -3.00 0.40 -15.81
C PRO A 90 -3.37 1.81 -16.30
N VAL A 91 -2.38 2.69 -16.35
CA VAL A 91 -2.49 4.01 -16.99
C VAL A 91 -1.78 3.93 -18.33
N ASP A 92 -2.49 4.29 -19.39
CA ASP A 92 -1.94 4.27 -20.76
C ASP A 92 -0.65 5.10 -20.82
N GLY A 93 0.38 4.52 -21.44
CA GLY A 93 1.70 5.13 -21.55
C GLY A 93 2.61 4.96 -20.33
N LEU A 94 2.13 4.40 -19.22
CA LEU A 94 2.94 4.10 -18.03
C LEU A 94 2.97 2.60 -17.73
N ALA A 95 4.08 2.17 -17.12
CA ALA A 95 4.21 0.83 -16.56
C ALA A 95 4.97 0.89 -15.23
N VAL A 96 4.61 0.01 -14.30
CA VAL A 96 5.44 -0.25 -13.12
C VAL A 96 6.64 -1.07 -13.56
N SER A 97 7.82 -0.44 -13.57
CA SER A 97 9.07 -1.03 -14.04
C SER A 97 9.97 -1.50 -12.89
N ALA A 98 9.67 -1.11 -11.64
CA ALA A 98 10.34 -1.67 -10.47
C ALA A 98 9.43 -1.73 -9.25
N TRP A 99 9.62 -2.80 -8.48
CA TRP A 99 9.12 -2.98 -7.12
C TRP A 99 10.34 -3.01 -6.20
N THR A 100 10.43 -2.08 -5.27
CA THR A 100 11.56 -2.08 -4.34
C THR A 100 11.48 -3.25 -3.37
N LYS A 101 12.61 -3.67 -2.81
CA LYS A 101 12.64 -4.66 -1.74
C LYS A 101 11.61 -4.32 -0.67
N ARG A 102 10.74 -5.28 -0.36
CA ARG A 102 9.63 -5.10 0.58
C ARG A 102 10.14 -4.90 2.00
N ARG A 103 9.67 -3.87 2.68
CA ARG A 103 9.74 -3.70 4.13
C ARG A 103 8.66 -4.55 4.80
N SER A 104 8.52 -4.44 6.12
CA SER A 104 7.44 -5.15 6.81
C SER A 104 6.07 -4.90 6.15
N ALA A 105 5.36 -5.98 5.80
CA ALA A 105 3.98 -5.90 5.31
C ALA A 105 2.96 -5.75 6.45
N ARG A 106 3.37 -5.94 7.70
CA ARG A 106 2.50 -5.98 8.88
C ARG A 106 1.78 -4.67 9.13
N ASP A 107 0.62 -4.77 9.75
CA ASP A 107 0.01 -3.67 10.48
C ASP A 107 0.45 -3.70 11.94
N ALA A 108 0.36 -2.58 12.63
CA ALA A 108 0.70 -2.47 14.04
C ALA A 108 -0.34 -1.64 14.80
N LEU A 109 -0.54 -1.98 16.06
CA LEU A 109 -1.25 -1.16 17.05
C LEU A 109 -0.25 -0.20 17.72
N ILE A 110 -0.65 1.04 17.83
CA ILE A 110 0.09 2.10 18.52
C ILE A 110 -0.81 2.66 19.62
N GLY A 111 -0.33 2.69 20.83
CA GLY A 111 -1.06 3.03 22.02
C GLY A 111 -1.11 1.85 23.00
N ARG A 112 -2.05 0.92 22.82
CA ARG A 112 -2.14 -0.34 23.57
C ARG A 112 -2.16 -1.53 22.64
N SER A 113 -1.62 -2.66 23.07
CA SER A 113 -1.77 -3.94 22.40
C SER A 113 -3.23 -4.43 22.45
N LEU A 114 -3.57 -5.40 21.60
CA LEU A 114 -4.94 -5.96 21.57
C LEU A 114 -5.37 -6.56 22.90
N ALA A 115 -4.44 -7.18 23.61
CA ALA A 115 -4.67 -7.78 24.93
C ALA A 115 -4.86 -6.73 26.05
N GLU A 116 -4.25 -5.55 25.92
CA GLU A 116 -4.35 -4.45 26.90
C GLU A 116 -5.58 -3.56 26.70
N LEU A 117 -6.29 -3.70 25.56
CA LEU A 117 -7.50 -2.94 25.29
C LEU A 117 -8.64 -3.39 26.20
N ALA A 118 -9.17 -2.46 27.00
CA ALA A 118 -10.35 -2.70 27.81
C ALA A 118 -11.59 -3.00 26.93
N PRO A 119 -12.60 -3.71 27.46
CA PRO A 119 -13.88 -3.87 26.77
C PRO A 119 -14.47 -2.52 26.33
N GLY A 120 -14.91 -2.44 25.09
CA GLY A 120 -15.45 -1.21 24.49
C GLY A 120 -14.40 -0.14 24.17
N ALA A 121 -13.12 -0.48 24.18
CA ALA A 121 -12.03 0.46 23.83
C ALA A 121 -12.17 0.98 22.40
N THR A 122 -11.63 2.19 22.16
CA THR A 122 -11.71 2.85 20.87
C THR A 122 -10.46 2.62 20.06
N ILE A 123 -10.64 2.17 18.81
CA ILE A 123 -9.60 2.11 17.77
C ILE A 123 -9.85 3.20 16.73
N ALA A 124 -8.84 4.04 16.47
CA ALA A 124 -8.95 5.02 15.40
C ALA A 124 -8.28 4.50 14.12
N THR A 125 -9.07 4.39 13.05
CA THR A 125 -8.62 3.97 11.71
C THR A 125 -9.58 4.42 10.63
N GLY A 126 -9.05 4.94 9.51
CA GLY A 126 -9.83 5.22 8.28
C GLY A 126 -9.85 4.04 7.31
N SER A 127 -9.31 2.87 7.69
CA SER A 127 -9.25 1.70 6.81
C SER A 127 -10.40 0.73 7.09
N VAL A 128 -11.28 0.56 6.11
CA VAL A 128 -12.39 -0.42 6.18
C VAL A 128 -11.87 -1.86 6.36
N ARG A 129 -10.72 -2.20 5.74
CA ARG A 129 -10.09 -3.51 5.90
C ARG A 129 -9.66 -3.74 7.36
N ARG A 130 -8.97 -2.76 7.96
CA ARG A 130 -8.51 -2.87 9.35
C ARG A 130 -9.67 -2.96 10.33
N ARG A 131 -10.70 -2.13 10.11
CA ARG A 131 -11.93 -2.18 10.90
C ARG A 131 -12.56 -3.56 10.82
N ALA A 132 -12.79 -4.10 9.62
CA ALA A 132 -13.43 -5.40 9.43
C ALA A 132 -12.66 -6.53 10.12
N GLN A 133 -11.33 -6.56 10.00
CA GLN A 133 -10.51 -7.58 10.64
C GLN A 133 -10.49 -7.47 12.16
N LEU A 134 -10.38 -6.26 12.72
CA LEU A 134 -10.41 -6.07 14.17
C LEU A 134 -11.78 -6.38 14.75
N SER A 135 -12.88 -5.99 14.08
CA SER A 135 -14.24 -6.33 14.51
C SER A 135 -14.49 -7.84 14.53
N ALA A 136 -13.84 -8.60 13.65
CA ALA A 136 -13.94 -10.06 13.62
C ALA A 136 -13.22 -10.75 14.79
N VAL A 137 -12.19 -10.12 15.36
CA VAL A 137 -11.43 -10.64 16.49
C VAL A 137 -12.01 -10.12 17.84
N ARG A 138 -12.49 -8.89 17.85
CA ARG A 138 -13.00 -8.17 19.04
C ARG A 138 -14.22 -7.36 18.63
N ASP A 139 -15.41 -7.93 18.77
CA ASP A 139 -16.70 -7.32 18.42
C ASP A 139 -17.14 -6.19 19.35
N ASP A 140 -16.53 -6.12 20.54
CA ASP A 140 -16.76 -5.09 21.54
C ASP A 140 -16.05 -3.74 21.21
N LEU A 141 -15.09 -3.72 20.27
CA LEU A 141 -14.32 -2.52 19.96
C LEU A 141 -15.16 -1.45 19.27
N ARG A 142 -14.88 -0.19 19.60
CA ARG A 142 -15.46 0.98 18.92
C ARG A 142 -14.47 1.54 17.93
N PHE A 143 -14.98 2.03 16.80
CA PHE A 143 -14.14 2.58 15.74
C PHE A 143 -14.46 4.04 15.46
N VAL A 144 -13.41 4.86 15.34
CA VAL A 144 -13.49 6.26 14.92
C VAL A 144 -12.59 6.50 13.73
N GLU A 145 -12.97 7.45 12.89
CA GLU A 145 -12.21 7.81 11.69
C GLU A 145 -10.87 8.45 12.08
N LEU A 146 -9.80 8.07 11.38
CA LEU A 146 -8.46 8.61 11.57
C LEU A 146 -7.86 9.05 10.23
N ARG A 147 -7.50 10.33 10.16
CA ARG A 147 -6.86 10.94 9.02
C ARG A 147 -5.67 11.80 9.41
N GLY A 148 -4.87 12.16 8.44
CA GLY A 148 -3.69 12.96 8.61
C GLY A 148 -2.42 12.23 8.18
N ASN A 149 -1.29 12.93 8.16
CA ASN A 149 0.02 12.31 8.05
C ASN A 149 0.35 11.50 9.32
N ILE A 150 1.48 10.80 9.32
CA ILE A 150 1.85 9.90 10.43
C ILE A 150 1.93 10.66 11.76
N GLY A 151 2.58 11.82 11.79
CA GLY A 151 2.67 12.66 13.00
C GLY A 151 1.30 13.02 13.56
N THR A 152 0.43 13.58 12.72
CA THR A 152 -0.95 13.92 13.11
C THR A 152 -1.75 12.74 13.63
N ARG A 153 -1.54 11.54 13.06
CA ARG A 153 -2.23 10.32 13.54
C ARG A 153 -1.72 9.90 14.91
N LEU A 154 -0.42 9.99 15.16
CA LEU A 154 0.18 9.66 16.47
C LEU A 154 -0.31 10.60 17.59
N GLU A 155 -0.62 11.85 17.28
CA GLU A 155 -1.22 12.81 18.23
C GLU A 155 -2.69 12.51 18.54
N ARG A 156 -3.36 11.69 17.72
CA ARG A 156 -4.80 11.38 17.83
C ARG A 156 -5.09 9.98 18.36
N ILE A 157 -4.16 9.40 19.10
CA ILE A 157 -4.40 8.10 19.76
C ILE A 157 -5.52 8.28 20.80
N PRO A 158 -6.62 7.50 20.74
CA PRO A 158 -7.70 7.58 21.71
C PRO A 158 -7.20 7.24 23.12
N LYS A 159 -7.69 7.96 24.12
CA LYS A 159 -7.33 7.67 25.53
C LYS A 159 -7.73 6.24 25.89
N GLY A 160 -6.76 5.42 26.30
CA GLY A 160 -6.99 4.00 26.63
C GLY A 160 -7.26 3.10 25.43
N GLY A 161 -7.12 3.63 24.20
CA GLY A 161 -7.30 2.94 22.94
C GLY A 161 -6.03 2.89 22.10
N SER A 162 -6.19 2.68 20.79
CA SER A 162 -5.08 2.57 19.84
C SER A 162 -5.43 3.11 18.46
N ILE A 163 -4.40 3.35 17.67
CA ILE A 163 -4.51 3.54 16.22
C ILE A 163 -3.85 2.35 15.51
N VAL A 164 -4.23 2.12 14.25
CA VAL A 164 -3.62 1.07 13.42
C VAL A 164 -2.84 1.69 12.27
N MET A 165 -1.57 1.32 12.15
CA MET A 165 -0.69 1.82 11.08
C MET A 165 0.08 0.66 10.45
N ALA A 166 0.60 0.87 9.24
CA ALA A 166 1.54 -0.07 8.64
C ALA A 166 2.90 0.07 9.31
N VAL A 167 3.53 -1.04 9.70
CA VAL A 167 4.89 -1.07 10.28
C VAL A 167 5.89 -0.38 9.34
N ALA A 168 5.84 -0.67 8.05
CA ALA A 168 6.71 -0.02 7.05
C ALA A 168 6.66 1.51 7.07
N ALA A 169 5.52 2.11 7.44
CA ALA A 169 5.40 3.56 7.51
C ALA A 169 6.14 4.13 8.73
N LEU A 170 6.18 3.37 9.83
CA LEU A 170 6.94 3.72 11.03
C LEU A 170 8.44 3.47 10.84
N GLU A 171 8.82 2.35 10.17
CA GLU A 171 10.21 2.05 9.81
C GLU A 171 10.83 3.19 8.99
N VAL A 172 10.10 3.66 7.96
CA VAL A 172 10.54 4.74 7.06
C VAL A 172 10.82 6.04 7.82
N LEU A 173 10.10 6.29 8.91
CA LEU A 173 10.25 7.51 9.73
C LEU A 173 11.05 7.30 11.02
N GLY A 174 11.59 6.09 11.26
CA GLY A 174 12.35 5.79 12.47
C GLY A 174 11.52 5.82 13.75
N MET A 175 10.22 5.45 13.67
CA MET A 175 9.24 5.53 14.78
C MET A 175 8.74 4.15 15.24
N THR A 176 9.53 3.11 15.07
CA THR A 176 9.14 1.73 15.45
C THR A 176 9.05 1.54 16.97
N ASP A 177 9.70 2.38 17.74
CA ASP A 177 9.59 2.45 19.22
C ASP A 177 8.16 2.78 19.71
N ARG A 178 7.31 3.31 18.82
CA ARG A 178 5.91 3.64 19.10
C ARG A 178 4.95 2.44 18.98
N ILE A 179 5.43 1.31 18.45
CA ILE A 179 4.64 0.10 18.24
C ILE A 179 4.37 -0.59 19.58
N ALA A 180 3.08 -0.76 19.91
CA ALA A 180 2.65 -1.56 21.05
C ALA A 180 2.54 -3.04 20.69
N GLU A 181 2.11 -3.34 19.47
CA GLU A 181 1.97 -4.71 18.95
C GLU A 181 2.05 -4.72 17.42
N GLU A 182 2.84 -5.63 16.85
CA GLU A 182 2.77 -5.98 15.44
C GLU A 182 1.78 -7.10 15.22
N LEU A 183 0.85 -6.92 14.28
CA LEU A 183 -0.17 -7.91 13.97
C LEU A 183 0.38 -8.94 12.97
N ASP A 184 0.13 -10.23 13.22
CA ASP A 184 0.59 -11.31 12.34
C ASP A 184 -0.08 -11.18 10.96
N PRO A 185 0.68 -11.10 9.86
CA PRO A 185 0.13 -10.88 8.53
C PRO A 185 -0.64 -12.08 7.95
N THR A 186 -0.57 -13.25 8.59
CA THR A 186 -1.38 -14.41 8.21
C THR A 186 -2.75 -14.38 8.87
N GLU A 187 -2.85 -13.76 10.04
CA GLU A 187 -4.11 -13.56 10.78
C GLU A 187 -4.75 -12.20 10.48
N PHE A 188 -3.93 -11.17 10.36
CA PHE A 188 -4.35 -9.80 10.05
C PHE A 188 -3.79 -9.40 8.67
N VAL A 189 -4.48 -9.88 7.63
CA VAL A 189 -3.98 -9.81 6.25
C VAL A 189 -3.77 -8.37 5.80
N PRO A 190 -2.55 -8.00 5.37
CA PRO A 190 -2.21 -6.64 4.97
C PRO A 190 -2.95 -6.15 3.72
N ALA A 191 -2.86 -4.86 3.46
CA ALA A 191 -3.25 -4.32 2.16
C ALA A 191 -2.30 -4.82 1.07
N VAL A 192 -2.83 -5.05 -0.13
CA VAL A 192 -2.07 -5.43 -1.32
C VAL A 192 -0.89 -4.48 -1.54
N GLY A 193 0.32 -5.01 -1.68
CA GLY A 193 1.53 -4.23 -1.86
C GLY A 193 2.00 -3.43 -0.63
N GLN A 194 1.43 -3.64 0.56
CA GLN A 194 1.89 -2.94 1.76
C GLN A 194 3.36 -3.24 2.06
N GLY A 195 4.14 -2.21 2.39
CA GLY A 195 5.58 -2.30 2.65
C GLY A 195 6.47 -2.16 1.42
N CYS A 196 5.91 -2.01 0.22
CA CYS A 196 6.63 -1.87 -1.03
C CYS A 196 6.43 -0.49 -1.66
N VAL A 197 7.46 0.00 -2.38
CA VAL A 197 7.36 1.15 -3.28
C VAL A 197 7.32 0.62 -4.72
N ALA A 198 6.33 1.10 -5.48
CA ALA A 198 6.22 0.90 -6.91
C ALA A 198 6.87 2.09 -7.63
N VAL A 199 7.67 1.84 -8.65
CA VAL A 199 8.24 2.88 -9.50
C VAL A 199 7.75 2.69 -10.93
N GLU A 200 7.00 3.68 -11.42
CA GLU A 200 6.51 3.75 -12.80
C GLU A 200 7.43 4.60 -13.66
N CYS A 201 7.49 4.28 -14.93
CA CYS A 201 8.05 5.12 -15.99
C CYS A 201 7.20 5.01 -17.27
N ARG A 202 7.50 5.82 -18.28
CA ARG A 202 6.86 5.66 -19.59
C ARG A 202 7.25 4.32 -20.21
N THR A 203 6.31 3.70 -20.91
CA THR A 203 6.49 2.39 -21.55
C THR A 203 7.50 2.42 -22.70
N ASP A 204 7.79 3.58 -23.26
CA ASP A 204 8.75 3.82 -24.35
C ASP A 204 10.10 4.39 -23.89
N ASP A 205 10.31 4.60 -22.57
CA ASP A 205 11.55 5.14 -22.03
C ASP A 205 12.54 4.00 -21.66
N GLU A 206 13.22 3.47 -22.68
CA GLU A 206 14.18 2.37 -22.52
C GLU A 206 15.30 2.68 -21.49
N VAL A 207 15.72 3.94 -21.38
CA VAL A 207 16.74 4.37 -20.43
C VAL A 207 16.23 4.27 -19.00
N ALA A 208 15.01 4.74 -18.74
CA ALA A 208 14.38 4.63 -17.43
C ALA A 208 14.11 3.16 -17.07
N ILE A 209 13.60 2.35 -18.00
CA ILE A 209 13.36 0.92 -17.81
C ILE A 209 14.65 0.20 -17.43
N ALA A 210 15.74 0.44 -18.18
CA ALA A 210 17.04 -0.17 -17.91
C ALA A 210 17.59 0.24 -16.53
N ALA A 211 17.49 1.51 -16.15
CA ALA A 211 17.92 2.00 -14.85
C ALA A 211 17.12 1.35 -13.71
N LEU A 212 15.79 1.20 -13.86
CA LEU A 212 14.92 0.60 -12.86
C LEU A 212 15.14 -0.90 -12.68
N SER A 213 15.73 -1.61 -13.65
CA SER A 213 16.08 -3.03 -13.50
C SER A 213 17.01 -3.28 -12.31
N GLY A 214 17.92 -2.34 -12.00
CA GLY A 214 18.82 -2.39 -10.85
C GLY A 214 18.16 -2.10 -9.50
N VAL A 215 16.96 -1.53 -9.50
CA VAL A 215 16.17 -1.21 -8.29
C VAL A 215 15.09 -2.25 -8.03
N ASN A 216 14.71 -3.00 -9.05
CA ASN A 216 13.64 -3.99 -8.95
C ASN A 216 14.08 -5.21 -8.11
N ASP A 217 13.28 -5.56 -7.11
CA ASP A 217 13.43 -6.78 -6.34
C ASP A 217 12.50 -7.87 -6.90
N PRO A 218 13.04 -8.94 -7.51
CA PRO A 218 12.23 -9.97 -8.18
C PRO A 218 11.27 -10.71 -7.24
N MET A 219 11.67 -10.91 -5.98
CA MET A 219 10.83 -11.60 -4.99
C MET A 219 9.62 -10.75 -4.62
N THR A 220 9.86 -9.46 -4.39
CA THR A 220 8.77 -8.49 -4.15
C THR A 220 7.87 -8.35 -5.38
N ALA A 221 8.46 -8.26 -6.57
CA ALA A 221 7.72 -8.17 -7.84
C ALA A 221 6.76 -9.36 -8.01
N ARG A 222 7.25 -10.59 -7.79
CA ARG A 222 6.42 -11.80 -7.83
C ARG A 222 5.27 -11.71 -6.81
N SER A 223 5.60 -11.41 -5.55
CA SER A 223 4.60 -11.36 -4.48
C SER A 223 3.52 -10.31 -4.74
N VAL A 224 3.92 -9.09 -5.09
CA VAL A 224 2.96 -8.00 -5.34
C VAL A 224 2.15 -8.24 -6.61
N THR A 225 2.69 -8.90 -7.62
CA THR A 225 1.94 -9.29 -8.83
C THR A 225 0.79 -10.23 -8.48
N LEU A 226 1.03 -11.24 -7.65
CA LEU A 226 -0.02 -12.18 -7.18
C LEU A 226 -1.07 -11.47 -6.33
N GLU A 227 -0.66 -10.65 -5.38
CA GLU A 227 -1.56 -9.86 -4.54
C GLU A 227 -2.43 -8.91 -5.38
N ARG A 228 -1.84 -8.23 -6.38
CA ARG A 228 -2.56 -7.32 -7.28
C ARG A 228 -3.51 -8.06 -8.22
N ALA A 229 -3.18 -9.28 -8.64
CA ALA A 229 -4.07 -10.10 -9.44
C ALA A 229 -5.36 -10.47 -8.68
N PHE A 230 -5.23 -10.80 -7.38
CA PHE A 230 -6.38 -11.01 -6.51
C PHE A 230 -7.25 -9.75 -6.42
N LEU A 231 -6.65 -8.59 -6.16
CA LEU A 231 -7.37 -7.32 -6.03
C LEU A 231 -8.04 -6.88 -7.35
N ALA A 232 -7.34 -7.07 -8.47
CA ALA A 232 -7.86 -6.70 -9.79
C ALA A 232 -9.10 -7.50 -10.19
N GLU A 233 -9.11 -8.80 -9.89
CA GLU A 233 -10.25 -9.69 -10.18
C GLU A 233 -11.50 -9.30 -9.39
N LEU A 234 -11.34 -8.76 -8.18
CA LEU A 234 -12.46 -8.24 -7.38
C LEU A 234 -13.05 -6.94 -7.96
N GLY A 235 -12.44 -6.36 -8.98
CA GLY A 235 -12.91 -5.11 -9.61
C GLY A 235 -12.84 -3.90 -8.70
N SER A 236 -12.05 -3.95 -7.63
CA SER A 236 -12.11 -2.98 -6.55
C SER A 236 -10.86 -2.15 -6.38
N GLY A 237 -11.06 -0.96 -5.81
CA GLY A 237 -10.02 -0.07 -5.32
C GLY A 237 -9.92 -0.07 -3.79
N CYS A 238 -9.21 0.92 -3.23
CA CYS A 238 -8.91 1.07 -1.79
C CYS A 238 -10.13 1.21 -0.85
N SER A 239 -11.35 1.23 -1.37
CA SER A 239 -12.59 1.41 -0.59
C SER A 239 -13.19 0.11 -0.06
N LEU A 240 -12.68 -1.04 -0.49
CA LEU A 240 -13.19 -2.35 -0.06
C LEU A 240 -12.37 -2.93 1.08
N PRO A 241 -12.99 -3.74 1.98
CA PRO A 241 -12.31 -4.42 3.06
C PRO A 241 -11.56 -5.66 2.54
N VAL A 242 -10.50 -5.43 1.75
CA VAL A 242 -9.70 -6.44 1.06
C VAL A 242 -8.27 -6.44 1.58
N GLY A 243 -7.73 -7.62 1.84
CA GLY A 243 -6.32 -7.88 2.07
C GLY A 243 -5.81 -9.01 1.19
N ALA A 244 -4.56 -8.93 0.75
CA ALA A 244 -3.84 -10.04 0.17
C ALA A 244 -2.35 -9.91 0.48
N HIS A 245 -1.73 -11.02 0.87
CA HIS A 245 -0.31 -11.09 1.22
C HIS A 245 0.30 -12.41 0.79
N HIS A 246 1.27 -12.34 -0.11
CA HIS A 246 2.04 -13.50 -0.54
C HIS A 246 3.38 -13.53 0.20
N VAL A 247 3.62 -14.64 0.88
CA VAL A 247 4.89 -14.93 1.56
C VAL A 247 5.22 -16.41 1.45
N GLY A 248 6.48 -16.72 1.12
CA GLY A 248 6.88 -18.10 0.79
C GLY A 248 6.07 -18.62 -0.40
N ASP A 249 5.40 -19.74 -0.19
CA ASP A 249 4.56 -20.41 -1.19
C ASP A 249 3.05 -20.31 -0.85
N VAL A 250 2.64 -19.27 -0.11
CA VAL A 250 1.24 -19.10 0.30
C VAL A 250 0.77 -17.68 0.04
N LEU A 251 -0.38 -17.55 -0.62
CA LEU A 251 -1.14 -16.31 -0.71
C LEU A 251 -2.24 -16.31 0.35
N TRP A 252 -2.11 -15.44 1.35
CA TRP A 252 -3.11 -15.18 2.37
C TRP A 252 -4.07 -14.11 1.88
N THR A 253 -5.38 -14.34 1.99
CA THR A 253 -6.39 -13.40 1.53
C THR A 253 -7.43 -13.12 2.60
N PHE A 254 -8.01 -11.92 2.53
CA PHE A 254 -9.11 -11.48 3.37
C PHE A 254 -10.08 -10.68 2.53
N LEU A 255 -11.37 -10.97 2.67
CA LEU A 255 -12.45 -10.22 2.06
C LEU A 255 -13.62 -10.15 3.05
N ALA A 256 -14.21 -8.96 3.25
CA ALA A 256 -15.47 -8.84 3.97
C ALA A 256 -16.55 -8.25 3.06
N GLY A 257 -17.68 -8.92 2.96
CA GLY A 257 -18.85 -8.47 2.21
C GLY A 257 -19.69 -7.42 2.97
N ALA A 258 -20.62 -6.79 2.26
CA ALA A 258 -21.49 -5.75 2.80
C ALA A 258 -22.36 -6.24 4.00
N GLY A 259 -22.70 -7.54 4.02
CA GLY A 259 -23.44 -8.18 5.12
C GLY A 259 -22.63 -8.56 6.35
N GLY A 260 -21.33 -8.22 6.39
CA GLY A 260 -20.42 -8.60 7.46
C GLY A 260 -19.87 -10.02 7.35
N THR A 261 -20.22 -10.77 6.32
CA THR A 261 -19.64 -12.09 6.01
C THR A 261 -18.16 -11.92 5.68
N ILE A 262 -17.31 -12.76 6.25
CA ILE A 262 -15.87 -12.72 6.06
C ILE A 262 -15.40 -13.99 5.35
N ASP A 263 -14.59 -13.82 4.32
CA ASP A 263 -13.81 -14.86 3.67
C ASP A 263 -12.33 -14.70 4.01
N ARG A 264 -11.70 -15.76 4.50
CA ARG A 264 -10.25 -15.84 4.73
C ARG A 264 -9.73 -17.12 4.13
N ARG A 265 -8.65 -17.01 3.35
CA ARG A 265 -8.04 -18.19 2.70
C ARG A 265 -6.53 -18.15 2.80
N SER A 266 -5.94 -19.32 2.87
CA SER A 266 -4.54 -19.59 2.57
C SER A 266 -4.48 -20.44 1.30
N ILE A 267 -3.92 -19.88 0.23
CA ILE A 267 -3.87 -20.50 -1.10
C ILE A 267 -2.42 -20.90 -1.36
N PRO A 268 -2.12 -22.20 -1.47
CA PRO A 268 -0.80 -22.65 -1.89
C PRO A 268 -0.47 -22.12 -3.28
N ILE A 269 0.69 -21.51 -3.40
CA ILE A 269 1.25 -20.97 -4.65
C ILE A 269 2.49 -21.77 -4.96
N ASP A 270 2.38 -22.86 -5.69
CA ASP A 270 3.53 -23.60 -6.18
C ASP A 270 4.27 -22.84 -7.29
N GLY A 271 5.44 -23.30 -7.68
CA GLY A 271 6.31 -22.61 -8.64
C GLY A 271 5.66 -22.37 -10.02
N SER A 272 4.61 -23.11 -10.37
CA SER A 272 3.78 -23.01 -11.59
C SER A 272 2.49 -22.23 -11.34
N ALA A 273 2.07 -22.08 -10.10
CA ALA A 273 0.83 -21.40 -9.75
C ALA A 273 0.99 -19.89 -9.94
N THR A 274 0.21 -19.43 -10.83
CA THR A 274 0.32 -18.16 -11.48
C THR A 274 -0.73 -17.19 -10.94
N VAL A 275 -0.73 -16.03 -11.50
CA VAL A 275 -1.78 -15.03 -11.45
C VAL A 275 -3.20 -15.63 -11.51
N ASP A 276 -3.41 -16.74 -12.22
CA ASP A 276 -4.72 -17.39 -12.37
C ASP A 276 -5.22 -18.04 -11.07
N ALA A 277 -4.32 -18.58 -10.24
CA ALA A 277 -4.70 -19.09 -8.92
C ALA A 277 -5.18 -17.95 -8.00
N ALA A 278 -4.51 -16.80 -8.03
CA ALA A 278 -4.92 -15.62 -7.28
C ALA A 278 -6.29 -15.09 -7.76
N ARG A 279 -6.52 -15.07 -9.07
CA ARG A 279 -7.81 -14.68 -9.66
C ARG A 279 -8.92 -15.66 -9.28
N ALA A 280 -8.66 -16.97 -9.37
CA ALA A 280 -9.63 -17.98 -8.97
C ALA A 280 -10.00 -17.85 -7.48
N ALA A 281 -9.02 -17.59 -6.61
CA ALA A 281 -9.25 -17.32 -5.21
C ALA A 281 -10.14 -16.09 -4.98
N ALA A 282 -9.95 -15.03 -5.77
CA ALA A 282 -10.76 -13.82 -5.69
C ALA A 282 -12.22 -14.08 -6.06
N ARG A 283 -12.48 -14.83 -7.15
CA ARG A 283 -13.84 -15.22 -7.55
C ARG A 283 -14.52 -16.04 -6.46
N ALA A 284 -13.82 -17.05 -5.92
CA ALA A 284 -14.34 -17.89 -4.86
C ALA A 284 -14.60 -17.13 -3.56
N ALA A 285 -13.77 -16.12 -3.23
CA ALA A 285 -13.98 -15.24 -2.08
C ALA A 285 -15.22 -14.36 -2.30
N LEU A 286 -15.41 -13.82 -3.51
CA LEU A 286 -16.55 -12.98 -3.85
C LEU A 286 -17.87 -13.76 -3.77
N GLU A 287 -17.90 -14.99 -4.27
CA GLU A 287 -19.04 -15.89 -4.14
C GLU A 287 -19.37 -16.19 -2.67
N SER A 288 -18.34 -16.45 -1.86
CA SER A 288 -18.47 -16.76 -0.42
C SER A 288 -19.11 -15.62 0.38
N VAL A 289 -18.84 -14.37 0.03
CA VAL A 289 -19.41 -13.20 0.73
C VAL A 289 -20.75 -12.71 0.11
N GLY A 290 -21.25 -13.38 -0.93
CA GLY A 290 -22.51 -13.03 -1.58
C GLY A 290 -22.44 -11.88 -2.57
N GLY A 291 -21.26 -11.58 -3.08
CA GLY A 291 -21.00 -10.42 -3.94
C GLY A 291 -20.90 -9.10 -3.16
N TRP A 292 -20.93 -7.97 -3.91
CA TRP A 292 -20.89 -6.60 -3.36
C TRP A 292 -22.28 -6.01 -3.25
#